data_08f82f4cae6073e2aeae8ac1b21d37c8
#
_entry.id   08f82f4cae6073e2aeae8ac1b21d37c8
#
_cell.length_a   1.000
_cell.length_b   1.000
_cell.length_c   1.000
_cell.angle_alpha   90.00
_cell.angle_beta   90.00
_cell.angle_gamma   90.00
#
_symmetry.space_group_name_H-M   'P 1'
#
loop_
_entity.id
_entity.type
_entity.pdbx_description
1 polymer ?
#
loop_
_entity_poly.entity_id
_entity_poly.type
_entity_poly.pdbx_seq_one_letter_code
_entity_poly.pdbx_strand_id
1 'polypeptide(L)' 'MIGIKVKQYLDENGIKYSFLSEKIGIPMNVLSPLLNGKRKMSVEEYFLICNALELPVDTFEPEEEG' A
#
# COMPACT_ATOMS: atom_id res chain seq x y z
N MET A 1 -7.84 -1.65 7.73
CA MET A 1 -6.45 -1.23 7.70
C MET A 1 -6.05 -0.78 6.33
N ILE A 2 -5.25 0.24 6.29
CA ILE A 2 -4.83 0.82 5.02
C ILE A 2 -4.09 -0.20 4.18
N GLY A 3 -3.20 -0.97 4.79
CA GLY A 3 -2.42 -1.94 4.02
C GLY A 3 -3.29 -2.95 3.32
N ILE A 4 -4.34 -3.40 3.98
CA ILE A 4 -5.23 -4.38 3.38
C ILE A 4 -6.02 -3.76 2.25
N LYS A 5 -6.39 -2.48 2.37
CA LYS A 5 -7.08 -1.81 1.29
C LYS A 5 -6.18 -1.66 0.07
N VAL A 6 -4.91 -1.37 0.28
CA VAL A 6 -3.96 -1.30 -0.82
C VAL A 6 -3.82 -2.66 -1.48
N LYS A 7 -3.74 -3.71 -0.65
CA LYS A 7 -3.62 -5.06 -1.18
C LYS A 7 -4.82 -5.40 -2.07
N GLN A 8 -6.02 -5.06 -1.62
CA GLN A 8 -7.21 -5.32 -2.41
C GLN A 8 -7.16 -4.58 -3.74
N TYR A 9 -6.70 -3.34 -3.72
CA TYR A 9 -6.59 -2.57 -4.95
C TYR A 9 -5.62 -3.24 -5.93
N LEU A 10 -4.48 -3.70 -5.42
CA LEU A 10 -3.51 -4.36 -6.28
C LEU A 10 -4.09 -5.63 -6.88
N ASP A 11 -4.78 -6.42 -6.06
CA ASP A 11 -5.37 -7.67 -6.53
C ASP A 11 -6.46 -7.41 -7.56
N GLU A 12 -7.29 -6.41 -7.32
CA GLU A 12 -8.39 -6.12 -8.22
C GLU A 12 -7.91 -5.58 -9.56
N ASN A 13 -6.77 -4.94 -9.57
CA ASN A 13 -6.24 -4.35 -10.79
C ASN A 13 -5.11 -5.17 -11.41
N GLY A 14 -4.86 -6.35 -10.86
CA GLY A 14 -3.85 -7.23 -11.44
C GLY A 14 -2.44 -6.68 -11.36
N ILE A 15 -2.14 -5.91 -10.32
CA ILE A 15 -0.83 -5.31 -10.15
C ILE A 15 0.00 -6.22 -9.26
N LYS A 16 1.20 -6.58 -9.72
CA LYS A 16 2.04 -7.46 -8.95
C LYS A 16 2.67 -6.72 -7.79
N TYR A 17 2.75 -7.40 -6.65
CA TYR A 17 3.38 -6.80 -5.47
C TYR A 17 4.85 -6.51 -5.73
N SER A 18 5.52 -7.39 -6.51
CA SER A 18 6.92 -7.15 -6.82
C SER A 18 7.11 -5.88 -7.65
N PHE A 19 6.16 -5.58 -8.52
CA PHE A 19 6.22 -4.34 -9.28
C PHE A 19 6.18 -3.15 -8.33
N LEU A 20 5.27 -3.18 -7.38
CA LEU A 20 5.16 -2.09 -6.42
C LEU A 20 6.42 -2.01 -5.57
N SER A 21 6.93 -3.15 -5.12
CA SER A 21 8.15 -3.19 -4.33
C SER A 21 9.29 -2.48 -5.02
N GLU A 22 9.48 -2.78 -6.30
CA GLU A 22 10.55 -2.15 -7.05
C GLU A 22 10.33 -0.68 -7.25
N LYS A 23 9.09 -0.32 -7.49
CA LYS A 23 8.77 1.07 -7.79
C LYS A 23 9.01 1.97 -6.60
N ILE A 24 8.69 1.51 -5.40
CA ILE A 24 8.82 2.35 -4.22
C ILE A 24 10.08 2.09 -3.42
N GLY A 25 10.86 1.08 -3.82
CA GLY A 25 12.12 0.81 -3.13
C GLY A 25 11.97 0.16 -1.77
N ILE A 26 10.83 -0.49 -1.50
CA ILE A 26 10.62 -1.20 -0.25
C ILE A 26 10.69 -2.68 -0.54
N PRO A 27 11.61 -3.42 0.12
CA PRO A 27 11.76 -4.84 -0.19
C PRO A 27 10.49 -5.62 0.12
N MET A 28 10.32 -6.73 -0.57
CA MET A 28 9.12 -7.55 -0.41
C MET A 28 8.95 -8.05 1.02
N ASN A 29 10.05 -8.36 1.70
CA ASN A 29 9.91 -8.85 3.06
C ASN A 29 9.41 -7.78 4.03
N VAL A 30 9.45 -6.52 3.62
CA VAL A 30 8.85 -5.43 4.39
C VAL A 30 7.46 -5.11 3.84
N LEU A 31 7.31 -5.11 2.52
CA LEU A 31 6.05 -4.75 1.90
C LEU A 31 4.95 -5.76 2.20
N SER A 32 5.29 -7.05 2.19
CA SER A 32 4.29 -8.08 2.41
C SER A 32 3.56 -7.94 3.76
N PRO A 33 4.28 -7.74 4.88
CA PRO A 33 3.58 -7.51 6.14
C PRO A 33 2.73 -6.25 6.13
N LEU A 34 3.16 -5.22 5.41
CA LEU A 34 2.35 -4.01 5.31
C LEU A 34 1.03 -4.30 4.63
N LEU A 35 1.07 -5.06 3.55
CA LEU A 35 -0.13 -5.36 2.78
C LEU A 35 -1.04 -6.35 3.49
N ASN A 36 -0.48 -7.16 4.37
CA ASN A 36 -1.28 -8.13 5.10
C ASN A 36 -1.76 -7.63 6.45
N GLY A 37 -1.53 -6.35 6.73
CA GLY A 37 -2.02 -5.76 7.95
C GLY A 37 -1.25 -6.15 9.18
N LYS A 38 -0.08 -6.77 9.03
CA LYS A 38 0.72 -7.20 10.17
C LYS A 38 1.67 -6.13 10.63
N ARG A 39 1.86 -5.10 9.83
CA ARG A 39 2.76 -4.02 10.16
C ARG A 39 2.06 -2.72 9.84
N LYS A 40 2.17 -1.75 10.72
CA LYS A 40 1.51 -0.49 10.50
C LYS A 40 2.23 0.30 9.41
N MET A 41 1.48 0.85 8.49
CA MET A 41 2.05 1.62 7.40
C MET A 41 2.31 3.05 7.87
N SER A 42 3.51 3.56 7.62
CA SER A 42 3.82 4.94 7.97
C SER A 42 3.26 5.87 6.91
N VAL A 43 3.20 7.15 7.25
CA VAL A 43 2.72 8.16 6.32
C VAL A 43 3.60 8.21 5.08
N GLU A 44 4.91 8.11 5.28
CA GLU A 44 5.83 8.14 4.15
C GLU A 44 5.62 6.95 3.24
N GLU A 45 5.41 5.77 3.83
CA GLU A 45 5.17 4.58 3.03
C GLU A 45 3.88 4.72 2.24
N TYR A 46 2.86 5.27 2.87
CA TYR A 46 1.59 5.48 2.21
C TYR A 46 1.74 6.43 1.02
N PHE A 47 2.46 7.53 1.20
CA PHE A 47 2.68 8.46 0.11
C PHE A 47 3.45 7.82 -1.03
N LEU A 48 4.46 7.02 -0.72
CA LEU A 48 5.22 6.34 -1.76
C LEU A 48 4.31 5.43 -2.58
N ILE A 49 3.44 4.70 -1.90
CA ILE A 49 2.55 3.77 -2.59
C ILE A 49 1.56 4.52 -3.47
N CYS A 50 0.93 5.56 -2.95
CA CYS A 50 -0.02 6.32 -3.75
C CYS A 50 0.65 6.95 -4.94
N ASN A 51 1.84 7.49 -4.75
CA ASN A 51 2.56 8.11 -5.84
C ASN A 51 2.93 7.11 -6.91
N ALA A 52 3.37 5.92 -6.50
CA ALA A 52 3.74 4.88 -7.45
C ALA A 52 2.55 4.41 -8.26
N LEU A 53 1.38 4.36 -7.65
CA LEU A 53 0.17 3.93 -8.33
C LEU A 53 -0.54 5.09 -9.01
N GLU A 54 0.00 6.29 -8.87
CA GLU A 54 -0.58 7.50 -9.48
C GLU A 54 -1.99 7.72 -8.99
N LEU A 55 -2.19 7.56 -7.68
CA LEU A 55 -3.48 7.75 -7.05
C LEU A 55 -3.42 8.92 -6.09
N PRO A 56 -4.55 9.61 -5.90
CA PRO A 56 -4.58 10.67 -4.88
C PRO A 56 -4.42 10.07 -3.50
N VAL A 57 -3.91 10.86 -2.57
CA VAL A 57 -3.62 10.35 -1.24
C VAL A 57 -4.88 10.00 -0.46
N ASP A 58 -6.04 10.45 -0.88
CA ASP A 58 -7.27 10.10 -0.18
C ASP A 58 -7.95 8.87 -0.78
N THR A 59 -7.32 8.17 -1.74
CA THR A 59 -7.90 6.98 -2.35
C THR A 59 -8.16 5.90 -1.32
N PHE A 60 -7.22 5.70 -0.40
CA PHE A 60 -7.34 4.66 0.62
C PHE A 60 -7.55 5.31 1.97
N GLU A 61 -8.55 6.17 2.08
CA GLU A 61 -8.77 6.87 3.32
C GLU A 61 -8.89 5.93 4.48
N PRO A 62 -8.23 6.20 5.60
CA PRO A 62 -8.37 5.33 6.75
C PRO A 62 -9.79 5.41 7.27
N GLU A 63 -10.25 4.29 7.84
CA GLU A 63 -11.53 4.31 8.41
C GLU A 63 -11.50 5.20 9.61
N GLU A 64 -12.57 5.98 9.74
CA GLU A 64 -12.61 6.88 10.81
C GLU A 64 -13.04 6.21 12.00
N GLU A 65 -12.25 6.09 12.96
CA GLU A 65 -12.66 5.45 14.07
C GLU A 65 -13.18 6.37 15.03
N GLY A 66 -13.36 7.38 14.71
CA GLY A 66 -13.98 8.33 15.53
C GLY A 66 -13.35 8.97 16.42
#